data_6e87a170fa3731f6493c03bea643f8a0
#
_entry.id   6e87a170fa3731f6493c03bea643f8a0
#
_cell.length_a   1.000
_cell.length_b   1.000
_cell.length_c   1.000
_cell.angle_alpha   90.00
_cell.angle_beta   90.00
_cell.angle_gamma   90.00
#
_symmetry.space_group_name_H-M   'P 1'
#
loop_
_entity.id
_entity.type
_entity.pdbx_description
1 polymer ?
#
loop_
_entity_poly.entity_id
_entity_poly.type
_entity_poly.pdbx_seq_one_letter_code
_entity_poly.pdbx_strand_id
1 'polypeptide(L)'
;KLKGIGPYTAGAIASIAFGLAEPAVDGNVMRVLSRLFEVDLDIGQPSNRKVFQAMMEILIDPDRPGDFNQALMDLGSDIEAPLNPHPEDSPVKEFSAAYLHGTMDKYPIKAPKKKPVSVYLQGLIIENEQGQFLLEKNEAAGLLSGFWHFPLIEVEEFQTENQMSLFEIAENQPSLDLSPQESFEQDYDLIVDWQQQSFSKVQHVFSHRKWHIQLAYGRVKDNQHAADGEVLWL
;
A
#
# COMPACT_ATOMS: atom_id res chain seq x y z
N LYS A 1 11.87 -23.04 -5.35
CA LYS A 1 11.23 -21.72 -5.14
C LYS A 1 11.45 -21.30 -3.67
N LEU A 2 12.17 -20.21 -3.45
CA LEU A 2 12.32 -19.62 -2.12
C LEU A 2 11.15 -18.65 -1.87
N LYS A 3 10.62 -18.64 -0.65
CA LYS A 3 9.58 -17.67 -0.25
C LYS A 3 10.15 -16.26 -0.29
N GLY A 4 9.40 -15.30 -0.83
CA GLY A 4 9.83 -13.90 -0.96
C GLY A 4 10.71 -13.60 -2.17
N ILE A 5 11.15 -14.60 -2.94
CA ILE A 5 11.92 -14.41 -4.16
C ILE A 5 10.98 -14.50 -5.36
N GLY A 6 10.67 -13.34 -5.94
CA GLY A 6 9.90 -13.23 -7.18
C GLY A 6 10.77 -13.38 -8.45
N PRO A 7 10.16 -13.42 -9.65
CA PRO A 7 10.90 -13.58 -10.91
C PRO A 7 11.98 -12.51 -11.13
N TYR A 8 11.71 -11.24 -10.81
CA TYR A 8 12.69 -10.16 -10.88
C TYR A 8 13.91 -10.43 -10.00
N THR A 9 13.68 -10.69 -8.71
CA THR A 9 14.76 -10.94 -7.75
C THR A 9 15.55 -12.20 -8.13
N ALA A 10 14.87 -13.24 -8.60
CA ALA A 10 15.52 -14.46 -9.07
C ALA A 10 16.43 -14.19 -10.26
N GLY A 11 15.96 -13.47 -11.28
CA GLY A 11 16.74 -13.08 -12.45
C GLY A 11 17.95 -12.20 -12.08
N ALA A 12 17.75 -11.21 -11.21
CA ALA A 12 18.83 -10.34 -10.75
C ALA A 12 19.93 -11.14 -10.02
N ILE A 13 19.56 -12.00 -9.08
CA ILE A 13 20.54 -12.85 -8.38
C ILE A 13 21.23 -13.80 -9.34
N ALA A 14 20.48 -14.47 -10.21
CA ALA A 14 21.02 -15.43 -11.16
C ALA A 14 22.03 -14.79 -12.12
N SER A 15 21.73 -13.62 -12.65
CA SER A 15 22.60 -12.92 -13.60
C SER A 15 23.79 -12.25 -12.94
N ILE A 16 23.57 -11.52 -11.83
CA ILE A 16 24.63 -10.70 -11.19
C ILE A 16 25.59 -11.58 -10.36
N ALA A 17 25.05 -12.52 -9.58
CA ALA A 17 25.87 -13.31 -8.68
C ALA A 17 26.40 -14.62 -9.32
N PHE A 18 25.67 -15.17 -10.30
CA PHE A 18 26.00 -16.48 -10.88
C PHE A 18 26.31 -16.43 -12.38
N GLY A 19 26.21 -15.26 -13.03
CA GLY A 19 26.50 -15.11 -14.45
C GLY A 19 25.57 -15.88 -15.39
N LEU A 20 24.37 -16.20 -14.94
CA LEU A 20 23.38 -16.90 -15.74
C LEU A 20 22.62 -15.89 -16.62
N ALA A 21 22.34 -16.22 -17.88
CA ALA A 21 21.61 -15.36 -18.80
C ALA A 21 20.10 -15.32 -18.46
N GLU A 22 19.79 -14.87 -17.25
CA GLU A 22 18.44 -14.76 -16.70
C GLU A 22 18.00 -13.29 -16.63
N PRO A 23 16.90 -12.91 -17.30
CA PRO A 23 16.40 -11.55 -17.29
C PRO A 23 15.91 -11.07 -15.92
N ALA A 24 16.24 -9.83 -15.57
CA ALA A 24 15.72 -9.15 -14.40
C ALA A 24 14.76 -8.02 -14.82
N VAL A 25 13.48 -8.34 -15.02
CA VAL A 25 12.49 -7.39 -15.52
C VAL A 25 11.80 -6.65 -14.36
N ASP A 26 12.14 -5.38 -14.21
CA ASP A 26 11.50 -4.44 -13.27
C ASP A 26 10.73 -3.33 -14.01
N GLY A 27 10.26 -2.32 -13.28
CA GLY A 27 9.58 -1.16 -13.85
C GLY A 27 10.48 -0.29 -14.74
N ASN A 28 11.79 -0.24 -14.45
CA ASN A 28 12.76 0.52 -15.22
C ASN A 28 12.99 -0.15 -16.57
N VAL A 29 13.28 -1.45 -16.55
CA VAL A 29 13.47 -2.26 -17.77
C VAL A 29 12.22 -2.21 -18.66
N MET A 30 11.01 -2.38 -18.08
CA MET A 30 9.77 -2.29 -18.85
C MET A 30 9.59 -0.91 -19.50
N ARG A 31 9.97 0.17 -18.82
CA ARG A 31 9.91 1.53 -19.36
C ARG A 31 10.88 1.73 -20.53
N VAL A 32 12.13 1.32 -20.36
CA VAL A 32 13.16 1.39 -21.41
C VAL A 32 12.71 0.61 -22.64
N LEU A 33 12.30 -0.64 -22.48
CA LEU A 33 11.83 -1.47 -23.58
C LEU A 33 10.58 -0.90 -24.26
N SER A 34 9.66 -0.31 -23.48
CA SER A 34 8.48 0.34 -24.05
C SER A 34 8.83 1.49 -24.96
N ARG A 35 9.86 2.29 -24.64
CA ARG A 35 10.33 3.39 -25.48
C ARG A 35 11.18 2.92 -26.65
N LEU A 36 12.04 1.93 -26.42
CA LEU A 36 12.88 1.37 -27.50
C LEU A 36 12.02 0.79 -28.62
N PHE A 37 10.93 0.10 -28.30
CA PHE A 37 10.15 -0.68 -29.27
C PHE A 37 8.70 -0.20 -29.42
N GLU A 38 8.33 0.95 -28.83
CA GLU A 38 6.96 1.49 -28.83
C GLU A 38 5.92 0.43 -28.41
N VAL A 39 6.17 -0.25 -27.27
CA VAL A 39 5.32 -1.35 -26.83
C VAL A 39 4.00 -0.82 -26.31
N ASP A 40 2.90 -1.08 -27.01
CA ASP A 40 1.52 -0.66 -26.69
C ASP A 40 0.87 -1.55 -25.62
N LEU A 41 1.58 -1.81 -24.51
CA LEU A 41 1.08 -2.59 -23.39
C LEU A 41 1.20 -1.81 -22.09
N ASP A 42 0.15 -1.83 -21.28
CA ASP A 42 0.17 -1.25 -19.94
C ASP A 42 1.18 -2.00 -19.06
N ILE A 43 2.27 -1.34 -18.68
CA ILE A 43 3.31 -1.90 -17.81
C ILE A 43 2.82 -2.12 -16.36
N GLY A 44 1.68 -1.54 -15.98
CA GLY A 44 1.04 -1.76 -14.69
C GLY A 44 0.27 -3.08 -14.59
N GLN A 45 0.00 -3.74 -15.71
CA GLN A 45 -0.71 -5.01 -15.77
C GLN A 45 0.26 -6.19 -15.57
N PRO A 46 0.09 -7.02 -14.50
CA PRO A 46 1.00 -8.14 -14.23
C PRO A 46 1.09 -9.16 -15.36
N SER A 47 0.00 -9.36 -16.12
CA SER A 47 -0.05 -10.28 -17.26
C SER A 47 0.89 -9.88 -18.40
N ASN A 48 1.17 -8.57 -18.54
CA ASN A 48 2.00 -8.05 -19.62
C ASN A 48 3.51 -8.23 -19.35
N ARG A 49 3.89 -8.47 -18.09
CA ARG A 49 5.31 -8.69 -17.73
C ARG A 49 5.96 -9.82 -18.53
N LYS A 50 5.20 -10.86 -18.87
CA LYS A 50 5.69 -11.99 -19.66
C LYS A 50 6.18 -11.59 -21.06
N VAL A 51 5.61 -10.53 -21.64
CA VAL A 51 6.05 -10.03 -22.96
C VAL A 51 7.42 -9.38 -22.83
N PHE A 52 7.60 -8.53 -21.82
CA PHE A 52 8.90 -7.90 -21.53
C PHE A 52 9.96 -8.93 -21.13
N GLN A 53 9.53 -9.99 -20.41
CA GLN A 53 10.41 -11.11 -20.10
C GLN A 53 10.91 -11.81 -21.37
N ALA A 54 10.02 -12.12 -22.31
CA ALA A 54 10.39 -12.74 -23.60
C ALA A 54 11.27 -11.83 -24.46
N MET A 55 11.04 -10.51 -24.42
CA MET A 55 11.94 -9.55 -25.11
C MET A 55 13.34 -9.58 -24.50
N MET A 56 13.43 -9.58 -23.17
CA MET A 56 14.71 -9.62 -22.48
C MET A 56 15.46 -10.94 -22.68
N GLU A 57 14.76 -12.06 -22.79
CA GLU A 57 15.36 -13.38 -23.12
C GLU A 57 16.08 -13.38 -24.46
N ILE A 58 15.62 -12.52 -25.41
CA ILE A 58 16.27 -12.34 -26.71
C ILE A 58 17.44 -11.35 -26.65
N LEU A 59 17.31 -10.31 -25.81
CA LEU A 59 18.23 -9.17 -25.79
C LEU A 59 19.42 -9.37 -24.85
N ILE A 60 19.27 -10.20 -23.81
CA ILE A 60 20.27 -10.33 -22.76
C ILE A 60 21.61 -10.78 -23.33
N ASP A 61 22.67 -10.10 -22.90
CA ASP A 61 24.03 -10.48 -23.26
C ASP A 61 24.41 -11.78 -22.51
N PRO A 62 24.68 -12.88 -23.24
CA PRO A 62 25.01 -14.17 -22.62
C PRO A 62 26.37 -14.18 -21.91
N ASP A 63 27.29 -13.31 -22.32
CA ASP A 63 28.65 -13.23 -21.73
C ASP A 63 28.69 -12.34 -20.50
N ARG A 64 27.82 -11.29 -20.46
CA ARG A 64 27.77 -10.31 -19.38
C ARG A 64 26.34 -10.03 -18.91
N PRO A 65 25.54 -11.05 -18.53
CA PRO A 65 24.12 -10.88 -18.26
C PRO A 65 23.83 -9.99 -17.05
N GLY A 66 24.68 -10.05 -16.02
CA GLY A 66 24.54 -9.20 -14.83
C GLY A 66 24.75 -7.72 -15.15
N ASP A 67 25.79 -7.40 -15.93
CA ASP A 67 26.07 -6.03 -16.34
C ASP A 67 24.97 -5.50 -17.26
N PHE A 68 24.47 -6.33 -18.17
CA PHE A 68 23.37 -5.97 -19.07
C PHE A 68 22.09 -5.62 -18.30
N ASN A 69 21.69 -6.45 -17.35
CA ASN A 69 20.53 -6.18 -16.51
C ASN A 69 20.70 -4.89 -15.69
N GLN A 70 21.87 -4.68 -15.09
CA GLN A 70 22.17 -3.46 -14.33
C GLN A 70 22.15 -2.21 -15.22
N ALA A 71 22.82 -2.27 -16.38
CA ALA A 71 22.84 -1.16 -17.33
C ALA A 71 21.44 -0.71 -17.78
N LEU A 72 20.52 -1.67 -18.02
CA LEU A 72 19.13 -1.32 -18.35
C LEU A 72 18.35 -0.72 -17.16
N MET A 73 18.62 -1.19 -15.94
CA MET A 73 18.03 -0.59 -14.74
C MET A 73 18.53 0.83 -14.51
N ASP A 74 19.84 1.06 -14.65
CA ASP A 74 20.47 2.37 -14.53
C ASP A 74 19.98 3.33 -15.62
N LEU A 75 19.96 2.88 -16.87
CA LEU A 75 19.39 3.64 -17.98
C LEU A 75 17.97 4.08 -17.69
N GLY A 76 17.15 3.16 -17.15
CA GLY A 76 15.77 3.42 -16.79
C GLY A 76 15.61 4.36 -15.59
N SER A 77 16.51 4.34 -14.60
CA SER A 77 16.43 5.22 -13.43
C SER A 77 16.96 6.63 -13.69
N ASP A 78 18.06 6.75 -14.43
CA ASP A 78 18.83 7.98 -14.54
C ASP A 78 18.48 8.78 -15.79
N ILE A 79 18.47 8.13 -16.95
CA ILE A 79 18.28 8.80 -18.25
C ILE A 79 16.82 8.71 -18.72
N GLU A 80 16.30 7.49 -18.73
CA GLU A 80 14.92 7.20 -19.15
C GLU A 80 13.93 7.26 -17.96
N ALA A 81 14.19 8.17 -17.02
CA ALA A 81 13.42 8.33 -15.78
C ALA A 81 11.91 8.54 -16.06
N PRO A 82 11.03 8.19 -15.08
CA PRO A 82 9.59 8.38 -15.23
C PRO A 82 9.16 9.85 -15.24
N LEU A 83 9.98 10.73 -14.63
CA LEU A 83 9.80 12.18 -14.62
C LEU A 83 11.06 12.82 -15.17
N ASN A 84 10.89 13.78 -16.08
CA ASN A 84 12.00 14.52 -16.70
C ASN A 84 13.07 13.60 -17.31
N PRO A 85 12.72 12.72 -18.26
CA PRO A 85 13.72 11.92 -18.96
C PRO A 85 14.62 12.80 -19.83
N HIS A 86 15.87 12.35 -20.02
CA HIS A 86 16.89 12.97 -20.88
C HIS A 86 17.27 12.04 -22.02
N PRO A 87 16.34 11.72 -22.95
CA PRO A 87 16.56 10.72 -23.99
C PRO A 87 17.68 11.09 -24.97
N GLU A 88 18.00 12.38 -25.08
CA GLU A 88 19.13 12.90 -25.86
C GLU A 88 20.48 12.40 -25.36
N ASP A 89 20.59 12.08 -24.06
CA ASP A 89 21.79 11.56 -23.42
C ASP A 89 21.85 10.03 -23.43
N SER A 90 20.78 9.38 -23.92
CA SER A 90 20.71 7.92 -23.96
C SER A 90 21.72 7.32 -24.92
N PRO A 91 22.55 6.37 -24.47
CA PRO A 91 23.49 5.65 -25.33
C PRO A 91 22.78 4.77 -26.36
N VAL A 92 21.50 4.52 -26.21
CA VAL A 92 20.67 3.71 -27.11
C VAL A 92 19.63 4.53 -27.89
N LYS A 93 19.75 5.87 -27.91
CA LYS A 93 18.77 6.76 -28.55
C LYS A 93 18.57 6.48 -30.01
N GLU A 94 19.63 6.06 -30.71
CA GLU A 94 19.58 5.73 -32.19
C GLU A 94 18.75 4.47 -32.47
N PHE A 95 18.51 3.64 -31.42
CA PHE A 95 17.67 2.44 -31.49
C PHE A 95 16.29 2.66 -30.92
N SER A 96 16.04 3.82 -30.28
CA SER A 96 14.77 4.11 -29.60
C SER A 96 13.73 4.60 -30.60
N ALA A 97 12.75 3.75 -30.91
CA ALA A 97 11.67 4.11 -31.83
C ALA A 97 10.91 5.34 -31.31
N ALA A 98 10.61 5.40 -30.02
CA ALA A 98 9.91 6.53 -29.41
C ALA A 98 10.70 7.84 -29.48
N TYR A 99 12.02 7.78 -29.34
CA TYR A 99 12.88 8.96 -29.53
C TYR A 99 12.87 9.43 -31.00
N LEU A 100 13.09 8.50 -31.94
CA LEU A 100 13.13 8.79 -33.37
C LEU A 100 11.79 9.32 -33.90
N HIS A 101 10.67 8.83 -33.36
CA HIS A 101 9.33 9.24 -33.79
C HIS A 101 8.77 10.43 -32.95
N GLY A 102 9.48 10.90 -31.93
CA GLY A 102 9.00 11.98 -31.05
C GLY A 102 7.79 11.59 -30.20
N THR A 103 7.71 10.31 -29.79
CA THR A 103 6.59 9.76 -29.03
C THR A 103 6.96 9.34 -27.60
N MET A 104 8.07 9.87 -27.07
CA MET A 104 8.57 9.55 -25.73
C MET A 104 7.56 9.74 -24.62
N ASP A 105 6.70 10.74 -24.73
CA ASP A 105 5.63 11.08 -23.80
C ASP A 105 4.47 10.06 -23.79
N LYS A 106 4.32 9.29 -24.86
CA LYS A 106 3.31 8.24 -24.97
C LYS A 106 3.71 6.95 -24.27
N TYR A 107 5.01 6.74 -24.07
CA TYR A 107 5.57 5.50 -23.53
C TYR A 107 6.35 5.73 -22.23
N PRO A 108 6.22 4.81 -21.26
CA PRO A 108 5.41 3.59 -21.29
C PRO A 108 3.92 3.87 -21.10
N ILE A 109 3.06 3.04 -21.67
CA ILE A 109 1.63 3.06 -21.38
C ILE A 109 1.44 2.58 -19.94
N LYS A 110 0.71 3.37 -19.15
CA LYS A 110 0.38 3.06 -17.77
C LYS A 110 -0.99 3.61 -17.42
N ALA A 111 -1.92 2.72 -17.15
CA ALA A 111 -3.24 3.11 -16.70
C ALA A 111 -3.15 3.93 -15.40
N PRO A 112 -4.00 4.96 -15.23
CA PRO A 112 -4.02 5.73 -14.01
C PRO A 112 -4.32 4.82 -12.82
N LYS A 113 -3.57 4.99 -11.71
CA LYS A 113 -3.82 4.24 -10.49
C LYS A 113 -5.22 4.57 -9.97
N LYS A 114 -5.99 3.54 -9.60
CA LYS A 114 -7.25 3.74 -8.88
C LYS A 114 -6.95 4.51 -7.60
N LYS A 115 -7.75 5.52 -7.32
CA LYS A 115 -7.64 6.25 -6.05
C LYS A 115 -7.92 5.28 -4.90
N PRO A 116 -7.16 5.36 -3.79
CA PRO A 116 -7.48 4.57 -2.61
C PRO A 116 -8.88 4.91 -2.10
N VAL A 117 -9.61 3.90 -1.65
CA VAL A 117 -10.91 4.09 -1.00
C VAL A 117 -10.66 4.58 0.42
N SER A 118 -11.33 5.66 0.82
CA SER A 118 -11.30 6.15 2.20
C SER A 118 -12.07 5.19 3.10
N VAL A 119 -11.48 4.87 4.26
CA VAL A 119 -12.09 4.09 5.34
C VAL A 119 -11.90 4.88 6.61
N TYR A 120 -12.96 5.06 7.37
CA TYR A 120 -12.95 5.82 8.61
C TYR A 120 -13.01 4.85 9.78
N LEU A 121 -12.11 5.00 10.73
CA LEU A 121 -11.93 4.06 11.84
C LEU A 121 -11.86 4.81 13.16
N GLN A 122 -12.63 4.36 14.15
CA GLN A 122 -12.41 4.74 15.54
C GLN A 122 -11.42 3.75 16.14
N GLY A 123 -10.25 4.23 16.54
CA GLY A 123 -9.26 3.44 17.25
C GLY A 123 -9.40 3.65 18.76
N LEU A 124 -9.45 2.55 19.53
CA LEU A 124 -9.68 2.59 20.96
C LEU A 124 -8.40 2.22 21.71
N ILE A 125 -7.84 3.16 22.46
CA ILE A 125 -6.69 2.94 23.33
C ILE A 125 -7.22 2.77 24.76
N ILE A 126 -7.18 1.55 25.27
CA ILE A 126 -7.77 1.18 26.56
C ILE A 126 -6.67 0.72 27.48
N GLU A 127 -6.55 1.37 28.64
CA GLU A 127 -5.55 1.09 29.67
C GLU A 127 -6.23 0.47 30.89
N ASN A 128 -5.62 -0.58 31.46
CA ASN A 128 -6.07 -1.15 32.73
C ASN A 128 -5.38 -0.48 33.95
N GLU A 129 -5.76 -0.89 35.14
CA GLU A 129 -5.17 -0.36 36.38
C GLU A 129 -3.68 -0.63 36.54
N GLN A 130 -3.15 -1.64 35.86
CA GLN A 130 -1.75 -2.03 35.90
C GLN A 130 -0.91 -1.24 34.85
N GLY A 131 -1.54 -0.34 34.08
CA GLY A 131 -0.88 0.43 33.02
C GLY A 131 -0.64 -0.37 31.74
N GLN A 132 -1.36 -1.48 31.55
CA GLN A 132 -1.29 -2.29 30.34
C GLN A 132 -2.38 -1.86 29.36
N PHE A 133 -2.10 -2.03 28.08
CA PHE A 133 -3.02 -1.69 26.99
C PHE A 133 -3.69 -2.93 26.41
N LEU A 134 -4.97 -2.80 26.08
CA LEU A 134 -5.73 -3.85 25.43
C LEU A 134 -5.41 -3.87 23.93
N LEU A 135 -5.05 -5.05 23.44
CA LEU A 135 -4.85 -5.34 22.01
C LEU A 135 -5.78 -6.48 21.59
N GLU A 136 -6.26 -6.42 20.37
CA GLU A 136 -6.98 -7.50 19.71
C GLU A 136 -6.19 -8.06 18.52
N LYS A 137 -6.42 -9.33 18.20
CA LYS A 137 -5.78 -9.97 17.07
C LYS A 137 -6.65 -9.85 15.83
N ASN A 138 -6.09 -9.34 14.74
CA ASN A 138 -6.80 -9.29 13.47
C ASN A 138 -6.95 -10.69 12.86
N GLU A 139 -8.05 -11.35 13.13
CA GLU A 139 -8.39 -12.66 12.57
C GLU A 139 -8.97 -12.56 11.14
N ALA A 140 -9.34 -11.36 10.69
CA ALA A 140 -9.88 -11.16 9.36
C ALA A 140 -8.83 -11.44 8.26
N ALA A 141 -9.26 -12.12 7.20
CA ALA A 141 -8.39 -12.32 6.05
C ALA A 141 -8.13 -11.00 5.32
N GLY A 142 -6.87 -10.74 4.97
CA GLY A 142 -6.50 -9.56 4.18
C GLY A 142 -5.44 -8.68 4.84
N LEU A 143 -5.70 -7.38 4.87
CA LEU A 143 -4.75 -6.38 5.36
C LEU A 143 -4.47 -6.57 6.86
N LEU A 144 -3.19 -6.70 7.23
CA LEU A 144 -2.71 -6.91 8.60
C LEU A 144 -3.26 -8.16 9.31
N SER A 145 -3.70 -9.19 8.56
CA SER A 145 -4.16 -10.46 9.13
C SER A 145 -3.10 -11.07 10.06
N GLY A 146 -3.52 -11.52 11.24
CA GLY A 146 -2.69 -12.12 12.27
C GLY A 146 -1.86 -11.14 13.11
N PHE A 147 -1.93 -9.83 12.84
CA PHE A 147 -1.27 -8.83 13.67
C PHE A 147 -2.14 -8.43 14.87
N TRP A 148 -1.47 -8.11 15.99
CA TRP A 148 -2.08 -7.49 17.14
C TRP A 148 -2.15 -5.98 16.95
N HIS A 149 -3.27 -5.37 17.28
CA HIS A 149 -3.49 -3.92 17.17
C HIS A 149 -4.47 -3.43 18.25
N PHE A 150 -4.54 -2.13 18.46
CA PHE A 150 -5.63 -1.55 19.22
C PHE A 150 -6.97 -1.81 18.53
N PRO A 151 -8.08 -2.01 19.25
CA PRO A 151 -9.38 -2.17 18.65
C PRO A 151 -9.70 -1.07 17.64
N LEU A 152 -10.17 -1.47 16.46
CA LEU A 152 -10.51 -0.57 15.35
C LEU A 152 -11.93 -0.85 14.88
N ILE A 153 -12.80 0.12 15.08
CA ILE A 153 -14.21 0.03 14.68
C ILE A 153 -14.41 0.89 13.44
N GLU A 154 -14.93 0.30 12.36
CA GLU A 154 -15.29 1.03 11.15
C GLU A 154 -16.52 1.89 11.43
N VAL A 155 -16.44 3.17 11.05
CA VAL A 155 -17.51 4.16 11.25
C VAL A 155 -17.81 4.83 9.91
N GLU A 156 -18.96 5.50 9.83
CA GLU A 156 -19.22 6.44 8.76
C GLU A 156 -18.24 7.63 8.83
N GLU A 157 -18.25 8.49 7.82
CA GLU A 157 -17.32 9.63 7.77
C GLU A 157 -17.44 10.49 9.05
N PHE A 158 -16.27 10.85 9.64
CA PHE A 158 -16.26 11.71 10.83
C PHE A 158 -16.91 13.05 10.52
N GLN A 159 -17.99 13.38 11.23
CA GLN A 159 -18.58 14.70 11.16
C GLN A 159 -17.59 15.74 11.68
N THR A 160 -17.30 16.73 10.87
CA THR A 160 -16.53 17.91 11.30
C THR A 160 -17.45 18.79 12.14
N GLU A 161 -17.02 19.18 13.34
CA GLU A 161 -17.78 20.00 14.30
C GLU A 161 -18.31 21.34 13.69
N ASN A 162 -17.93 21.70 12.46
CA ASN A 162 -18.32 22.93 11.79
C ASN A 162 -19.48 22.77 10.77
N GLN A 163 -20.14 21.63 10.66
CA GLN A 163 -21.20 21.40 9.68
C GLN A 163 -22.59 21.09 10.27
N MET A 164 -22.80 21.33 11.55
CA MET A 164 -24.17 21.36 12.05
C MET A 164 -24.85 22.65 11.57
N SER A 165 -25.53 22.59 10.44
CA SER A 165 -26.44 23.66 10.04
C SER A 165 -27.61 23.69 11.03
N LEU A 166 -28.07 24.89 11.36
CA LEU A 166 -29.22 25.12 12.28
C LEU A 166 -30.50 24.38 11.86
N PHE A 167 -30.55 23.82 10.63
CA PHE A 167 -31.67 23.07 10.08
C PHE A 167 -31.64 21.57 10.44
N GLU A 168 -30.48 20.97 10.76
CA GLU A 168 -30.36 19.56 11.11
C GLU A 168 -30.71 19.25 12.58
N ILE A 169 -30.81 20.28 13.43
CA ILE A 169 -31.23 20.13 14.83
C ILE A 169 -32.71 19.73 14.96
N ALA A 170 -33.51 19.92 13.91
CA ALA A 170 -34.96 19.69 13.98
C ALA A 170 -35.42 18.29 13.51
N GLU A 171 -34.56 17.49 12.86
CA GLU A 171 -34.92 16.19 12.29
C GLU A 171 -34.15 14.98 12.86
N ASN A 172 -33.17 15.18 13.73
CA ASN A 172 -32.45 14.05 14.35
C ASN A 172 -33.33 13.43 15.46
N GLN A 173 -34.09 12.41 15.06
CA GLN A 173 -34.42 11.33 16.00
C GLN A 173 -33.09 10.71 16.41
N PRO A 174 -32.86 10.45 17.74
CA PRO A 174 -31.65 9.74 18.16
C PRO A 174 -31.62 8.40 17.43
N SER A 175 -30.59 8.20 16.59
CA SER A 175 -30.31 6.87 16.04
C SER A 175 -30.11 5.96 17.26
N LEU A 176 -30.83 4.85 17.30
CA LEU A 176 -30.68 3.80 18.33
C LEU A 176 -29.35 3.05 18.21
N ASP A 177 -28.46 3.52 17.32
CA ASP A 177 -27.16 2.91 17.10
C ASP A 177 -26.19 3.37 18.19
N LEU A 178 -25.63 2.39 18.88
CA LEU A 178 -24.61 2.59 19.91
C LEU A 178 -23.41 3.33 19.32
N SER A 179 -22.80 4.20 20.10
CA SER A 179 -21.49 4.76 19.73
C SER A 179 -20.45 3.64 19.62
N PRO A 180 -19.35 3.83 18.88
CA PRO A 180 -18.29 2.84 18.79
C PRO A 180 -17.74 2.40 20.16
N GLN A 181 -17.68 3.33 21.12
CA GLN A 181 -17.26 3.05 22.49
C GLN A 181 -18.27 2.18 23.23
N GLU A 182 -19.57 2.50 23.15
CA GLU A 182 -20.64 1.72 23.78
C GLU A 182 -20.77 0.33 23.16
N SER A 183 -20.62 0.20 21.84
CA SER A 183 -20.58 -1.10 21.18
C SER A 183 -19.42 -1.95 21.69
N PHE A 184 -18.23 -1.36 21.79
CA PHE A 184 -17.06 -2.03 22.32
C PHE A 184 -17.26 -2.49 23.77
N GLU A 185 -17.77 -1.62 24.64
CA GLU A 185 -18.05 -1.96 26.04
C GLU A 185 -19.01 -3.14 26.16
N GLN A 186 -20.01 -3.21 25.28
CA GLN A 186 -20.96 -4.31 25.25
C GLN A 186 -20.33 -5.61 24.74
N ASP A 187 -19.52 -5.54 23.68
CA ASP A 187 -18.90 -6.72 23.06
C ASP A 187 -17.86 -7.38 23.96
N TYR A 188 -17.16 -6.59 24.78
CA TYR A 188 -16.08 -7.06 25.66
C TYR A 188 -16.47 -7.13 27.15
N ASP A 189 -17.71 -6.79 27.49
CA ASP A 189 -18.21 -6.73 28.89
C ASP A 189 -17.29 -5.91 29.78
N LEU A 190 -16.87 -4.74 29.30
CA LEU A 190 -15.98 -3.81 29.99
C LEU A 190 -16.69 -2.50 30.26
N ILE A 191 -16.38 -1.85 31.39
CA ILE A 191 -16.78 -0.49 31.69
C ILE A 191 -15.56 0.40 31.63
N VAL A 192 -15.57 1.36 30.67
CA VAL A 192 -14.44 2.23 30.40
C VAL A 192 -14.78 3.70 30.72
N ASP A 193 -13.85 4.37 31.36
CA ASP A 193 -13.92 5.82 31.61
C ASP A 193 -13.24 6.55 30.44
N TRP A 194 -14.03 6.95 29.47
CA TRP A 194 -13.54 7.60 28.25
C TRP A 194 -13.20 9.07 28.50
N GLN A 195 -12.06 9.50 27.95
CA GLN A 195 -11.76 10.93 27.86
C GLN A 195 -12.74 11.63 26.91
N GLN A 196 -13.23 12.80 27.31
CA GLN A 196 -14.26 13.55 26.57
C GLN A 196 -13.79 14.09 25.21
N GLN A 197 -12.49 14.17 24.96
CA GLN A 197 -11.94 14.67 23.70
C GLN A 197 -11.21 13.55 22.94
N SER A 198 -11.35 13.56 21.62
CA SER A 198 -10.55 12.71 20.74
C SER A 198 -9.06 12.96 20.98
N PHE A 199 -8.33 11.89 21.28
CA PHE A 199 -6.92 11.94 21.65
C PHE A 199 -6.03 12.38 20.46
N SER A 200 -6.30 11.89 19.27
CA SER A 200 -5.52 12.20 18.06
C SER A 200 -6.23 11.75 16.78
N LYS A 201 -5.82 12.33 15.66
CA LYS A 201 -6.23 11.91 14.31
C LYS A 201 -5.01 11.42 13.56
N VAL A 202 -5.07 10.22 12.99
CA VAL A 202 -4.00 9.60 12.22
C VAL A 202 -4.51 9.25 10.84
N GLN A 203 -3.66 9.40 9.82
CA GLN A 203 -3.97 9.01 8.47
C GLN A 203 -2.89 8.09 7.94
N HIS A 204 -3.30 6.96 7.35
CA HIS A 204 -2.39 6.03 6.69
C HIS A 204 -2.89 5.64 5.31
N VAL A 205 -2.00 5.61 4.31
CA VAL A 205 -2.34 5.30 2.92
C VAL A 205 -1.71 3.98 2.52
N PHE A 206 -2.56 3.00 2.23
CA PHE A 206 -2.19 1.74 1.58
C PHE A 206 -2.38 1.84 0.05
N SER A 207 -1.96 0.85 -0.69
CA SER A 207 -2.08 0.84 -2.15
C SER A 207 -3.53 1.02 -2.65
N HIS A 208 -4.52 0.54 -1.90
CA HIS A 208 -5.94 0.52 -2.31
C HIS A 208 -6.89 1.08 -1.26
N ARG A 209 -6.40 1.42 -0.06
CA ARG A 209 -7.19 1.99 1.04
C ARG A 209 -6.47 3.17 1.67
N LYS A 210 -7.24 4.13 2.15
CA LYS A 210 -6.77 5.27 2.91
C LYS A 210 -7.52 5.27 4.23
N TRP A 211 -6.82 4.94 5.30
CA TRP A 211 -7.39 4.93 6.64
C TRP A 211 -7.34 6.33 7.25
N HIS A 212 -8.46 6.75 7.75
CA HIS A 212 -8.63 7.91 8.60
C HIS A 212 -8.99 7.39 9.98
N ILE A 213 -8.08 7.50 10.93
CA ILE A 213 -8.27 6.94 12.26
C ILE A 213 -8.41 8.08 13.24
N GLN A 214 -9.50 8.07 14.01
CA GLN A 214 -9.68 8.95 15.15
C GLN A 214 -9.48 8.12 16.42
N LEU A 215 -8.58 8.54 17.30
CA LEU A 215 -8.24 7.80 18.51
C LEU A 215 -9.06 8.31 19.69
N ALA A 216 -9.65 7.38 20.46
CA ALA A 216 -10.21 7.61 21.78
C ALA A 216 -9.36 6.87 22.83
N TYR A 217 -9.21 7.48 24.00
CA TYR A 217 -8.50 6.88 25.11
C TYR A 217 -9.45 6.73 26.29
N GLY A 218 -9.35 5.59 26.96
CA GLY A 218 -10.12 5.32 28.17
C GLY A 218 -9.38 4.41 29.14
N ARG A 219 -9.85 4.42 30.40
CA ARG A 219 -9.36 3.53 31.44
C ARG A 219 -10.47 2.60 31.93
N VAL A 220 -10.14 1.32 32.06
CA VAL A 220 -11.09 0.34 32.60
C VAL A 220 -11.38 0.65 34.05
N LYS A 221 -12.68 0.72 34.41
CA LYS A 221 -13.17 0.94 35.78
C LYS A 221 -13.31 -0.35 36.62
N ASP A 222 -13.55 -1.47 35.94
CA ASP A 222 -13.73 -2.77 36.60
C ASP A 222 -13.23 -3.90 35.68
N ASN A 223 -12.39 -4.78 36.24
CA ASN A 223 -11.69 -5.85 35.52
C ASN A 223 -12.42 -7.21 35.66
N GLN A 224 -13.74 -7.26 35.75
CA GLN A 224 -14.39 -8.52 36.12
C GLN A 224 -14.34 -9.62 35.08
N HIS A 225 -14.27 -9.32 33.79
CA HIS A 225 -14.14 -10.37 32.73
C HIS A 225 -13.50 -9.82 31.44
N ALA A 226 -12.18 -9.93 31.31
CA ALA A 226 -11.59 -9.89 29.97
C ALA A 226 -11.94 -11.21 29.25
N ALA A 227 -12.61 -11.13 28.11
CA ALA A 227 -12.97 -12.29 27.32
C ALA A 227 -11.73 -13.13 26.97
N ASP A 228 -11.81 -14.44 27.23
CA ASP A 228 -10.72 -15.39 26.98
C ASP A 228 -10.37 -15.50 25.49
N GLY A 229 -9.13 -15.22 25.14
CA GLY A 229 -8.48 -15.77 23.95
C GLY A 229 -8.30 -14.84 22.74
N GLU A 230 -9.08 -13.75 22.59
CA GLU A 230 -8.99 -12.84 21.42
C GLU A 230 -8.35 -11.48 21.76
N VAL A 231 -8.11 -11.21 23.02
CA VAL A 231 -7.51 -9.97 23.52
C VAL A 231 -6.27 -10.24 24.35
N LEU A 232 -5.34 -9.31 24.33
CA LEU A 232 -4.09 -9.36 25.07
C LEU A 232 -3.87 -8.04 25.79
N TRP A 233 -3.50 -8.11 27.08
CA TRP A 233 -3.02 -6.97 27.85
C TRP A 233 -1.48 -6.92 27.81
N LEU A 234 -0.91 -5.87 27.26
CA LEU A 234 0.54 -5.64 27.16
C LEU A 234 0.99 -4.37 27.86
#